data_62ac84f7e56d56d330a099fc8a8b6975
#
_entry.id   62ac84f7e56d56d330a099fc8a8b6975
#
_cell.length_a   1.000
_cell.length_b   1.000
_cell.length_c   1.000
_cell.angle_alpha   90.00
_cell.angle_beta   90.00
_cell.angle_gamma   90.00
#
_symmetry.space_group_name_H-M   'P 1'
#
loop_
_entity.id
_entity.type
_entity.pdbx_description
1 polymer ?
#
loop_
_entity_poly.entity_id
_entity_poly.type
_entity_poly.pdbx_seq_one_letter_code
_entity_poly.pdbx_strand_id
1 'polypeptide(L)'
;MQTAIMNRQPASDEYAPYYKTYVDVVKTDDIVAFLEQQKVTELDFLRNIKWEKWEQAYAPEKWTLAEVVIHTIDAERIFAYRALRIARGDKTPLPGFNQDPYVPNSGAASRTPASIADEFAAVREATIHLFKNFTDDMWDRRGTASDAEVSTLAIAFIIAGHTAHHLKIIRERY
;
A
#
# COMPACT_ATOMS: atom_id res chain seq x y z
N MET A 1 -17.15 21.73 -2.18
CA MET A 1 -17.75 20.39 -2.05
C MET A 1 -16.98 19.66 -0.97
N GLN A 2 -17.66 19.23 0.06
CA GLN A 2 -17.02 18.47 1.14
C GLN A 2 -16.72 17.07 0.59
N THR A 3 -15.47 16.65 0.68
CA THR A 3 -15.06 15.30 0.28
C THR A 3 -15.84 14.32 1.15
N ALA A 4 -16.52 13.37 0.54
CA ALA A 4 -17.23 12.34 1.28
C ALA A 4 -16.24 11.54 2.13
N ILE A 5 -16.41 11.60 3.43
CA ILE A 5 -15.63 10.80 4.36
C ILE A 5 -16.37 9.49 4.53
N MET A 6 -15.79 8.39 4.06
CA MET A 6 -16.35 7.06 4.29
C MET A 6 -16.05 6.63 5.72
N ASN A 7 -17.05 6.85 6.59
CA ASN A 7 -16.97 6.53 8.03
C ASN A 7 -17.29 5.05 8.29
N ARG A 8 -16.66 4.11 7.53
CA ARG A 8 -16.85 2.69 7.73
C ARG A 8 -15.61 1.86 7.42
N GLN A 9 -15.51 0.72 8.04
CA GLN A 9 -14.59 -0.36 7.66
C GLN A 9 -15.14 -1.11 6.44
N PRO A 10 -14.30 -1.68 5.56
CA PRO A 10 -14.76 -2.58 4.53
C PRO A 10 -15.34 -3.86 5.16
N ALA A 11 -16.47 -4.33 4.63
CA ALA A 11 -17.08 -5.59 5.05
C ALA A 11 -16.25 -6.79 4.54
N SER A 12 -16.43 -7.95 5.17
CA SER A 12 -15.63 -9.15 4.84
C SER A 12 -15.86 -9.72 3.44
N ASP A 13 -16.94 -9.33 2.78
CA ASP A 13 -17.26 -9.67 1.39
C ASP A 13 -16.71 -8.67 0.36
N GLU A 14 -16.04 -7.61 0.82
CA GLU A 14 -15.45 -6.58 -0.04
C GLU A 14 -13.99 -6.89 -0.45
N TYR A 15 -13.41 -7.97 0.02
CA TYR A 15 -12.03 -8.38 -0.29
C TYR A 15 -11.80 -9.88 -0.10
N ALA A 16 -10.80 -10.42 -0.80
CA ALA A 16 -10.41 -11.82 -0.61
C ALA A 16 -9.92 -12.08 0.84
N PRO A 17 -10.23 -13.25 1.44
CA PRO A 17 -9.85 -13.57 2.82
C PRO A 17 -8.35 -13.40 3.12
N TYR A 18 -7.49 -13.55 2.14
CA TYR A 18 -6.05 -13.32 2.24
C TYR A 18 -5.71 -11.92 2.75
N TYR A 19 -6.49 -10.89 2.39
CA TYR A 19 -6.23 -9.50 2.77
C TYR A 19 -6.73 -9.14 4.18
N LYS A 20 -7.42 -10.05 4.85
CA LYS A 20 -7.98 -9.79 6.19
C LYS A 20 -6.91 -9.32 7.18
N THR A 21 -5.71 -9.90 7.14
CA THR A 21 -4.59 -9.52 8.01
C THR A 21 -4.15 -8.07 7.82
N TYR A 22 -4.28 -7.53 6.62
CA TYR A 22 -3.97 -6.13 6.33
C TYR A 22 -5.12 -5.20 6.72
N VAL A 23 -6.36 -5.57 6.39
CA VAL A 23 -7.53 -4.76 6.72
C VAL A 23 -7.72 -4.65 8.24
N ASP A 24 -7.54 -5.73 8.98
CA ASP A 24 -7.79 -5.76 10.43
C ASP A 24 -6.84 -4.87 11.25
N VAL A 25 -5.66 -4.55 10.74
CA VAL A 25 -4.71 -3.70 11.47
C VAL A 25 -4.98 -2.20 11.31
N VAL A 26 -5.82 -1.83 10.35
CA VAL A 26 -6.20 -0.44 10.09
C VAL A 26 -7.48 -0.12 10.85
N LYS A 27 -7.38 0.70 11.90
CA LYS A 27 -8.53 1.12 12.73
C LYS A 27 -8.73 2.62 12.55
N THR A 28 -9.62 2.97 11.64
CA THR A 28 -9.96 4.36 11.34
C THR A 28 -11.37 4.46 10.75
N ASP A 29 -12.00 5.59 10.97
CA ASP A 29 -13.24 5.98 10.29
C ASP A 29 -12.96 6.90 9.09
N ASP A 30 -11.72 7.38 8.94
CA ASP A 30 -11.26 8.20 7.82
C ASP A 30 -9.96 7.61 7.25
N ILE A 31 -10.09 6.81 6.21
CA ILE A 31 -8.95 6.14 5.58
C ILE A 31 -8.00 7.12 4.90
N VAL A 32 -8.51 8.24 4.40
CA VAL A 32 -7.66 9.24 3.73
C VAL A 32 -6.79 9.96 4.76
N ALA A 33 -7.38 10.44 5.85
CA ALA A 33 -6.62 11.04 6.95
C ALA A 33 -5.61 10.05 7.57
N PHE A 34 -5.99 8.76 7.65
CA PHE A 34 -5.07 7.72 8.09
C PHE A 34 -3.84 7.59 7.17
N LEU A 35 -4.05 7.56 5.85
CA LEU A 35 -2.96 7.49 4.87
C LEU A 35 -2.06 8.73 4.92
N GLU A 36 -2.62 9.91 5.14
CA GLU A 36 -1.85 11.16 5.34
C GLU A 36 -0.97 11.08 6.58
N GLN A 37 -1.54 10.68 7.71
CA GLN A 37 -0.78 10.53 8.96
C GLN A 37 0.28 9.42 8.82
N GLN A 38 -0.07 8.29 8.22
CA GLN A 38 0.86 7.19 7.97
C GLN A 38 2.03 7.64 7.08
N LYS A 39 1.78 8.45 6.02
CA LYS A 39 2.85 9.01 5.20
C LYS A 39 3.87 9.76 6.04
N VAL A 40 3.42 10.66 6.91
CA VAL A 40 4.31 11.47 7.76
C VAL A 40 5.12 10.60 8.71
N THR A 41 4.43 9.71 9.42
CA THR A 41 5.06 8.85 10.43
C THR A 41 6.07 7.88 9.82
N GLU A 42 5.70 7.26 8.70
CA GLU A 42 6.55 6.24 8.08
C GLU A 42 7.71 6.86 7.31
N LEU A 43 7.51 8.02 6.69
CA LEU A 43 8.61 8.75 6.04
C LEU A 43 9.66 9.20 7.06
N ASP A 44 9.22 9.73 8.21
CA ASP A 44 10.13 10.08 9.31
C ASP A 44 10.90 8.85 9.80
N PHE A 45 10.21 7.75 10.03
CA PHE A 45 10.84 6.49 10.40
C PHE A 45 11.89 6.04 9.39
N LEU A 46 11.54 5.97 8.09
CA LEU A 46 12.45 5.53 7.03
C LEU A 46 13.70 6.42 6.92
N ARG A 47 13.55 7.73 7.06
CA ARG A 47 14.65 8.70 6.99
C ARG A 47 15.61 8.62 8.19
N ASN A 48 15.15 8.09 9.32
CA ASN A 48 15.95 7.93 10.53
C ASN A 48 16.65 6.55 10.63
N ILE A 49 16.39 5.63 9.68
CA ILE A 49 17.12 4.36 9.65
C ILE A 49 18.55 4.59 9.16
N LYS A 50 19.53 4.06 9.91
CA LYS A 50 20.95 4.11 9.53
C LYS A 50 21.14 3.48 8.16
N TRP A 51 21.97 4.12 7.31
CA TRP A 51 22.12 3.70 5.91
C TRP A 51 22.64 2.26 5.78
N GLU A 52 23.51 1.81 6.70
CA GLU A 52 24.07 0.45 6.69
C GLU A 52 23.03 -0.64 6.86
N LYS A 53 21.88 -0.31 7.44
CA LYS A 53 20.79 -1.27 7.63
C LYS A 53 20.03 -1.56 6.34
N TRP A 54 20.05 -0.65 5.39
CA TRP A 54 19.25 -0.78 4.17
C TRP A 54 19.69 -1.95 3.28
N GLU A 55 20.95 -2.35 3.35
CA GLU A 55 21.49 -3.49 2.61
C GLU A 55 21.41 -4.81 3.39
N GLN A 56 20.92 -4.79 4.63
CA GLN A 56 20.85 -5.97 5.48
C GLN A 56 19.52 -6.70 5.32
N ALA A 57 19.61 -8.04 5.29
CA ALA A 57 18.49 -8.95 5.48
C ALA A 57 18.52 -9.48 6.92
N TYR A 58 17.36 -9.63 7.56
CA TYR A 58 17.31 -10.11 8.95
C TYR A 58 17.60 -11.63 9.12
N ALA A 59 17.62 -12.38 8.02
CA ALA A 59 17.99 -13.80 7.99
C ALA A 59 18.41 -14.19 6.57
N PRO A 60 19.11 -15.36 6.39
CA PRO A 60 19.39 -15.90 5.06
C PRO A 60 18.12 -16.02 4.20
N GLU A 61 18.26 -15.77 2.91
CA GLU A 61 17.16 -15.83 1.92
C GLU A 61 15.98 -14.87 2.18
N LYS A 62 16.13 -13.92 3.07
CA LYS A 62 15.16 -12.83 3.26
C LYS A 62 15.59 -11.60 2.47
N TRP A 63 14.62 -10.81 2.11
CA TRP A 63 14.84 -9.54 1.42
C TRP A 63 15.62 -8.58 2.31
N THR A 64 16.42 -7.74 1.70
CA THR A 64 17.02 -6.59 2.38
C THR A 64 15.97 -5.56 2.76
N LEU A 65 16.30 -4.69 3.71
CA LEU A 65 15.38 -3.60 4.09
C LEU A 65 14.98 -2.77 2.88
N ALA A 66 15.94 -2.43 2.00
CA ALA A 66 15.66 -1.68 0.77
C ALA A 66 14.66 -2.41 -0.14
N GLU A 67 14.82 -3.71 -0.33
CA GLU A 67 13.90 -4.54 -1.12
C GLU A 67 12.50 -4.57 -0.51
N VAL A 68 12.38 -4.68 0.81
CA VAL A 68 11.06 -4.65 1.49
C VAL A 68 10.37 -3.31 1.26
N VAL A 69 11.08 -2.18 1.41
CA VAL A 69 10.46 -0.86 1.20
C VAL A 69 10.06 -0.67 -0.26
N ILE A 70 10.91 -1.06 -1.23
CA ILE A 70 10.57 -0.97 -2.66
C ILE A 70 9.37 -1.86 -2.97
N HIS A 71 9.30 -3.07 -2.40
CA HIS A 71 8.13 -3.93 -2.55
C HIS A 71 6.84 -3.23 -2.07
N THR A 72 6.87 -2.50 -0.95
CA THR A 72 5.68 -1.75 -0.51
C THR A 72 5.29 -0.65 -1.49
N ILE A 73 6.27 0.03 -2.09
CA ILE A 73 6.06 1.07 -3.10
C ILE A 73 5.44 0.48 -4.37
N ASP A 74 5.97 -0.63 -4.86
CA ASP A 74 5.47 -1.30 -6.07
C ASP A 74 4.05 -1.84 -5.88
N ALA A 75 3.81 -2.49 -4.73
CA ALA A 75 2.48 -2.98 -4.37
C ALA A 75 1.45 -1.83 -4.30
N GLU A 76 1.83 -0.69 -3.71
CA GLU A 76 0.94 0.48 -3.64
C GLU A 76 0.58 1.00 -5.03
N ARG A 77 1.53 1.07 -5.97
CA ARG A 77 1.25 1.44 -7.37
C ARG A 77 0.24 0.51 -8.03
N ILE A 78 0.39 -0.80 -7.84
CA ILE A 78 -0.52 -1.80 -8.40
C ILE A 78 -1.91 -1.67 -7.77
N PHE A 79 -2.00 -1.53 -6.46
CA PHE A 79 -3.28 -1.35 -5.77
C PHE A 79 -3.94 -0.01 -6.14
N ALA A 80 -3.20 1.08 -6.22
CA ALA A 80 -3.72 2.38 -6.64
C ALA A 80 -4.24 2.36 -8.09
N TYR A 81 -3.55 1.67 -9.00
CA TYR A 81 -4.04 1.42 -10.37
C TYR A 81 -5.35 0.64 -10.38
N ARG A 82 -5.47 -0.41 -9.56
CA ARG A 82 -6.72 -1.18 -9.43
C ARG A 82 -7.85 -0.31 -8.89
N ALA A 83 -7.59 0.46 -7.84
CA ALA A 83 -8.56 1.40 -7.27
C ALA A 83 -9.04 2.41 -8.31
N LEU A 84 -8.13 3.00 -9.08
CA LEU A 84 -8.45 3.93 -10.17
C LEU A 84 -9.40 3.29 -11.20
N ARG A 85 -9.06 2.09 -11.69
CA ARG A 85 -9.85 1.38 -12.70
C ARG A 85 -11.27 1.10 -12.21
N ILE A 86 -11.38 0.52 -11.01
CA ILE A 86 -12.67 0.17 -10.39
C ILE A 86 -13.48 1.45 -10.09
N ALA A 87 -12.85 2.47 -9.52
CA ALA A 87 -13.51 3.75 -9.24
C ALA A 87 -14.02 4.47 -10.50
N ARG A 88 -13.43 4.23 -11.66
CA ARG A 88 -13.92 4.75 -12.96
C ARG A 88 -14.98 3.86 -13.61
N GLY A 89 -15.41 2.78 -12.96
CA GLY A 89 -16.45 1.88 -13.43
C GLY A 89 -15.96 0.83 -14.44
N ASP A 90 -14.64 0.64 -14.55
CA ASP A 90 -14.07 -0.40 -15.39
C ASP A 90 -14.36 -1.78 -14.79
N LYS A 91 -14.98 -2.64 -15.60
CA LYS A 91 -15.39 -4.01 -15.22
C LYS A 91 -14.43 -5.09 -15.72
N THR A 92 -13.36 -4.70 -16.42
CA THR A 92 -12.34 -5.65 -16.88
C THR A 92 -11.68 -6.34 -15.70
N PRO A 93 -11.63 -7.67 -15.63
CA PRO A 93 -10.88 -8.36 -14.59
C PRO A 93 -9.40 -8.00 -14.65
N LEU A 94 -8.86 -7.59 -13.53
CA LEU A 94 -7.45 -7.18 -13.41
C LEU A 94 -6.62 -8.38 -12.94
N PRO A 95 -5.51 -8.70 -13.64
CA PRO A 95 -4.72 -9.88 -13.31
C PRO A 95 -4.05 -9.74 -11.93
N GLY A 96 -3.72 -10.89 -11.34
CA GLY A 96 -2.77 -10.99 -10.23
C GLY A 96 -1.35 -10.67 -10.69
N PHE A 97 -0.46 -10.53 -9.73
CA PHE A 97 0.98 -10.46 -10.00
C PHE A 97 1.74 -11.33 -8.97
N ASN A 98 2.87 -11.87 -9.41
CA ASN A 98 3.81 -12.52 -8.49
C ASN A 98 4.89 -11.51 -8.14
N GLN A 99 5.02 -11.20 -6.86
CA GLN A 99 5.98 -10.22 -6.34
C GLN A 99 7.42 -10.76 -6.29
N ASP A 100 7.61 -12.09 -6.19
CA ASP A 100 8.93 -12.68 -5.98
C ASP A 100 9.94 -12.35 -7.11
N PRO A 101 9.56 -12.40 -8.40
CA PRO A 101 10.45 -11.97 -9.47
C PRO A 101 10.72 -10.44 -9.51
N TYR A 102 9.89 -9.63 -8.84
CA TYR A 102 10.08 -8.17 -8.83
C TYR A 102 11.29 -7.78 -7.98
N VAL A 103 11.48 -8.45 -6.85
CA VAL A 103 12.51 -8.09 -5.87
C VAL A 103 13.92 -8.11 -6.48
N PRO A 104 14.42 -9.18 -7.13
CA PRO A 104 15.75 -9.17 -7.75
C PRO A 104 15.86 -8.18 -8.92
N ASN A 105 14.74 -7.75 -9.48
CA ASN A 105 14.68 -6.79 -10.59
C ASN A 105 14.36 -5.35 -10.15
N SER A 106 14.22 -5.11 -8.83
CA SER A 106 13.84 -3.81 -8.27
C SER A 106 14.93 -2.73 -8.35
N GLY A 107 16.19 -3.15 -8.60
CA GLY A 107 17.34 -2.25 -8.59
C GLY A 107 17.71 -1.73 -7.18
N ALA A 108 17.22 -2.35 -6.13
CA ALA A 108 17.42 -1.91 -4.74
C ALA A 108 18.88 -1.64 -4.39
N ALA A 109 19.78 -2.54 -4.78
CA ALA A 109 21.23 -2.44 -4.50
C ALA A 109 21.93 -1.22 -5.14
N SER A 110 21.31 -0.59 -6.14
CA SER A 110 21.86 0.60 -6.81
C SER A 110 21.27 1.92 -6.31
N ARG A 111 20.41 1.86 -5.27
CA ARG A 111 19.65 3.04 -4.80
C ARG A 111 20.08 3.49 -3.42
N THR A 112 20.04 4.81 -3.20
CA THR A 112 20.26 5.37 -1.88
C THR A 112 18.98 5.29 -1.02
N PRO A 113 19.11 5.16 0.31
CA PRO A 113 17.97 5.25 1.24
C PRO A 113 17.09 6.49 1.02
N ALA A 114 17.71 7.65 0.79
CA ALA A 114 17.00 8.89 0.51
C ALA A 114 16.14 8.78 -0.75
N SER A 115 16.68 8.23 -1.84
CA SER A 115 15.93 8.02 -3.09
C SER A 115 14.72 7.11 -2.91
N ILE A 116 14.84 6.06 -2.09
CA ILE A 116 13.74 5.14 -1.81
C ILE A 116 12.68 5.80 -0.93
N ALA A 117 13.10 6.52 0.11
CA ALA A 117 12.19 7.24 0.99
C ALA A 117 11.43 8.36 0.25
N ASP A 118 12.08 9.08 -0.65
CA ASP A 118 11.44 10.12 -1.45
C ASP A 118 10.43 9.52 -2.45
N GLU A 119 10.73 8.37 -3.03
CA GLU A 119 9.78 7.64 -3.88
C GLU A 119 8.56 7.14 -3.09
N PHE A 120 8.77 6.59 -1.90
CA PHE A 120 7.67 6.22 -0.99
C PHE A 120 6.74 7.41 -0.75
N ALA A 121 7.30 8.57 -0.43
CA ALA A 121 6.52 9.78 -0.19
C ALA A 121 5.74 10.23 -1.45
N ALA A 122 6.37 10.19 -2.61
CA ALA A 122 5.76 10.63 -3.87
C ALA A 122 4.61 9.69 -4.30
N VAL A 123 4.78 8.38 -4.20
CA VAL A 123 3.74 7.39 -4.53
C VAL A 123 2.57 7.51 -3.57
N ARG A 124 2.83 7.60 -2.25
CA ARG A 124 1.78 7.79 -1.25
C ARG A 124 1.03 9.10 -1.46
N GLU A 125 1.70 10.19 -1.81
CA GLU A 125 1.05 11.46 -2.13
C GLU A 125 0.10 11.34 -3.32
N ALA A 126 0.54 10.68 -4.40
CA ALA A 126 -0.30 10.42 -5.56
C ALA A 126 -1.52 9.57 -5.20
N THR A 127 -1.35 8.54 -4.38
CA THR A 127 -2.43 7.67 -3.87
C THR A 127 -3.44 8.47 -3.03
N ILE A 128 -2.97 9.32 -2.13
CA ILE A 128 -3.81 10.20 -1.31
C ILE A 128 -4.64 11.13 -2.20
N HIS A 129 -4.01 11.77 -3.18
CA HIS A 129 -4.72 12.63 -4.12
C HIS A 129 -5.76 11.90 -4.96
N LEU A 130 -5.50 10.64 -5.33
CA LEU A 130 -6.49 9.81 -6.00
C LEU A 130 -7.73 9.60 -5.12
N PHE A 131 -7.56 9.17 -3.88
CA PHE A 131 -8.64 8.86 -2.95
C PHE A 131 -9.40 10.10 -2.47
N LYS A 132 -8.73 11.22 -2.25
CA LYS A 132 -9.39 12.51 -1.90
C LYS A 132 -10.44 12.97 -2.89
N ASN A 133 -10.34 12.55 -4.13
CA ASN A 133 -11.25 12.96 -5.21
C ASN A 133 -12.31 11.89 -5.54
N PHE A 134 -12.45 10.84 -4.71
CA PHE A 134 -13.52 9.88 -4.87
C PHE A 134 -14.85 10.39 -4.30
N THR A 135 -15.93 10.15 -5.04
CA THR A 135 -17.30 10.33 -4.54
C THR A 135 -17.72 9.09 -3.75
N ASP A 136 -18.83 9.20 -3.01
CA ASP A 136 -19.38 8.07 -2.26
C ASP A 136 -19.58 6.84 -3.15
N ASP A 137 -20.18 7.01 -4.33
CA ASP A 137 -20.35 5.93 -5.30
C ASP A 137 -19.03 5.27 -5.73
N MET A 138 -17.95 6.07 -5.86
CA MET A 138 -16.65 5.53 -6.24
C MET A 138 -16.06 4.66 -5.15
N TRP A 139 -16.27 4.99 -3.88
CA TRP A 139 -15.80 4.20 -2.75
C TRP A 139 -16.46 2.83 -2.68
N ASP A 140 -17.77 2.76 -3.00
CA ASP A 140 -18.56 1.52 -2.95
C ASP A 140 -18.43 0.65 -4.20
N ARG A 141 -17.79 1.15 -5.27
CA ARG A 141 -17.63 0.37 -6.50
C ARG A 141 -16.78 -0.85 -6.28
N ARG A 142 -17.25 -1.96 -6.88
CA ARG A 142 -16.58 -3.26 -6.85
C ARG A 142 -16.13 -3.67 -8.25
N GLY A 143 -15.01 -4.38 -8.30
CA GLY A 143 -14.46 -4.99 -9.52
C GLY A 143 -13.71 -6.26 -9.17
N THR A 144 -13.13 -6.90 -10.19
CA THR A 144 -12.37 -8.14 -10.02
C THR A 144 -10.88 -7.85 -10.13
N ALA A 145 -10.10 -8.27 -9.12
CA ALA A 145 -8.64 -8.23 -9.15
C ALA A 145 -8.06 -9.49 -8.51
N SER A 146 -7.07 -10.11 -9.15
CA SER A 146 -6.49 -11.40 -8.70
C SER A 146 -7.57 -12.47 -8.48
N ASP A 147 -8.49 -12.59 -9.45
CA ASP A 147 -9.61 -13.55 -9.46
C ASP A 147 -10.61 -13.43 -8.30
N ALA A 148 -10.60 -12.33 -7.57
CA ALA A 148 -11.51 -12.07 -6.47
C ALA A 148 -12.19 -10.70 -6.61
N GLU A 149 -13.40 -10.59 -6.08
CA GLU A 149 -14.09 -9.30 -5.96
C GLU A 149 -13.42 -8.45 -4.90
N VAL A 150 -13.29 -7.16 -5.20
CA VAL A 150 -12.74 -6.17 -4.26
C VAL A 150 -13.42 -4.82 -4.45
N SER A 151 -13.72 -4.13 -3.33
CA SER A 151 -14.20 -2.75 -3.38
C SER A 151 -13.05 -1.76 -3.42
N THR A 152 -13.32 -0.56 -3.91
CA THR A 152 -12.36 0.54 -3.87
C THR A 152 -12.00 0.91 -2.44
N LEU A 153 -12.95 0.89 -1.51
CA LEU A 153 -12.70 1.09 -0.09
C LEU A 153 -11.74 0.04 0.48
N ALA A 154 -12.00 -1.23 0.20
CA ALA A 154 -11.13 -2.31 0.66
C ALA A 154 -9.69 -2.16 0.14
N ILE A 155 -9.50 -1.71 -1.11
CA ILE A 155 -8.16 -1.46 -1.66
C ILE A 155 -7.43 -0.38 -0.85
N ALA A 156 -8.09 0.70 -0.44
CA ALA A 156 -7.45 1.74 0.37
C ALA A 156 -6.99 1.19 1.74
N PHE A 157 -7.81 0.35 2.38
CA PHE A 157 -7.43 -0.34 3.62
C PHE A 157 -6.31 -1.35 3.41
N ILE A 158 -6.30 -2.07 2.28
CA ILE A 158 -5.22 -3.00 1.92
C ILE A 158 -3.90 -2.24 1.76
N ILE A 159 -3.88 -1.10 1.07
CA ILE A 159 -2.69 -0.25 0.92
C ILE A 159 -2.14 0.17 2.28
N ALA A 160 -2.99 0.72 3.16
CA ALA A 160 -2.60 1.16 4.49
C ALA A 160 -2.07 0.00 5.35
N GLY A 161 -2.78 -1.12 5.37
CA GLY A 161 -2.43 -2.28 6.17
C GLY A 161 -1.22 -3.05 5.66
N HIS A 162 -1.03 -3.14 4.34
CA HIS A 162 0.15 -3.74 3.73
C HIS A 162 1.42 -2.98 4.12
N THR A 163 1.38 -1.65 4.02
CA THR A 163 2.48 -0.79 4.49
C THR A 163 2.73 -0.99 5.98
N ALA A 164 1.70 -0.93 6.82
CA ALA A 164 1.82 -1.12 8.27
C ALA A 164 2.44 -2.49 8.62
N HIS A 165 2.04 -3.55 7.91
CA HIS A 165 2.57 -4.90 8.08
C HIS A 165 4.09 -4.95 7.83
N HIS A 166 4.53 -4.47 6.67
CA HIS A 166 5.94 -4.52 6.29
C HIS A 166 6.81 -3.61 7.16
N LEU A 167 6.35 -2.41 7.49
CA LEU A 167 7.10 -1.51 8.36
C LEU A 167 7.15 -1.99 9.82
N LYS A 168 6.14 -2.74 10.27
CA LYS A 168 6.23 -3.47 11.55
C LYS A 168 7.34 -4.51 11.51
N ILE A 169 7.42 -5.31 10.45
CA ILE A 169 8.51 -6.29 10.27
C ILE A 169 9.87 -5.60 10.28
N ILE A 170 10.01 -4.46 9.60
CA ILE A 170 11.25 -3.69 9.60
C ILE A 170 11.62 -3.26 11.03
N ARG A 171 10.69 -2.72 11.80
CA ARG A 171 10.94 -2.29 13.19
C ARG A 171 11.33 -3.43 14.12
N GLU A 172 10.80 -4.64 13.89
CA GLU A 172 10.98 -5.78 14.79
C GLU A 172 12.19 -6.65 14.43
N ARG A 173 12.63 -6.63 13.16
CA ARG A 173 13.60 -7.60 12.65
C ARG A 173 14.89 -6.99 12.10
N TYR A 174 14.86 -5.76 11.61
CA TYR A 174 16.02 -5.05 11.04
C TYR A 174 16.59 -4.03 12.02
#